data_df4fc588149862504dfd07b5f2b7410e
#
_entry.id   df4fc588149862504dfd07b5f2b7410e
#
_cell.length_a   1.000
_cell.length_b   1.000
_cell.length_c   1.000
_cell.angle_alpha   90.00
_cell.angle_beta   90.00
_cell.angle_gamma   90.00
#
_symmetry.space_group_name_H-M   'P 1'
#
loop_
_entity.id
_entity.type
_entity.pdbx_description
1 polymer ?
#
loop_
_entity_poly.entity_id
_entity_poly.type
_entity_poly.pdbx_seq_one_letter_code
_entity_poly.pdbx_strand_id
1 'polypeptide(L)' 'MFQKEHLVKLANMKMPFGKYSGRVLIDLPEEYLLWFRKQGFPEGELGTLLALALEFQIEGLESVIRPLKQV' A
#
# COMPACT_ATOMS: atom_id res chain seq x y z
N MET A 1 -9.99 -7.67 -9.70
CA MET A 1 -9.76 -8.49 -8.49
C MET A 1 -8.27 -8.58 -8.20
N PHE A 2 -7.88 -8.41 -6.97
CA PHE A 2 -6.48 -8.49 -6.58
C PHE A 2 -6.10 -9.94 -6.25
N GLN A 3 -4.81 -10.23 -6.33
CA GLN A 3 -4.30 -11.57 -6.08
C GLN A 3 -3.70 -11.65 -4.67
N LYS A 4 -3.61 -12.87 -4.16
CA LYS A 4 -3.06 -13.10 -2.83
C LYS A 4 -1.65 -12.53 -2.67
N GLU A 5 -0.84 -12.66 -3.70
CA GLU A 5 0.53 -12.13 -3.66
C GLU A 5 0.55 -10.62 -3.52
N HIS A 6 -0.46 -9.91 -4.03
CA HIS A 6 -0.58 -8.47 -3.81
C HIS A 6 -0.78 -8.17 -2.33
N LEU A 7 -1.56 -8.99 -1.64
CA LEU A 7 -1.81 -8.79 -0.21
C LEU A 7 -0.53 -8.99 0.60
N VAL A 8 0.25 -10.01 0.25
CA VAL A 8 1.53 -10.26 0.92
C VAL A 8 2.49 -9.10 0.67
N LYS A 9 2.52 -8.59 -0.55
CA LYS A 9 3.37 -7.45 -0.87
C LYS A 9 2.95 -6.19 -0.13
N LEU A 10 1.65 -5.95 0.03
CA LEU A 10 1.19 -4.82 0.81
C LEU A 10 1.71 -4.87 2.24
N ALA A 11 1.81 -6.07 2.79
CA ALA A 11 2.24 -6.27 4.17
C ALA A 11 3.75 -6.19 4.33
N ASN A 12 4.52 -6.39 3.28
CA ASN A 12 5.97 -6.57 3.40
C ASN A 12 6.81 -5.64 2.54
N MET A 13 6.30 -5.20 1.39
CA MET A 13 7.06 -4.34 0.50
C MET A 13 7.21 -2.95 1.08
N LYS A 14 8.42 -2.40 0.98
CA LYS A 14 8.70 -1.06 1.49
C LYS A 14 8.60 -0.03 0.38
N MET A 15 8.17 1.17 0.75
CA MET A 15 8.11 2.29 -0.19
C MET A 15 9.53 2.60 -0.68
N PRO A 16 9.76 2.59 -2.00
CA PRO A 16 11.13 2.72 -2.53
C PRO A 16 11.64 4.15 -2.64
N PHE A 17 10.79 5.15 -2.45
CA PHE A 17 11.21 6.54 -2.62
C PHE A 17 10.32 7.48 -1.81
N GLY A 18 10.70 8.73 -1.76
CA GLY A 18 9.90 9.80 -1.20
C GLY A 18 10.00 9.92 0.31
N LYS A 19 9.08 10.70 0.85
CA LYS A 19 9.05 11.05 2.26
C LYS A 19 8.98 9.84 3.18
N TYR A 20 8.29 8.80 2.74
CA TYR A 20 8.08 7.60 3.55
C TYR A 20 8.86 6.40 3.04
N SER A 21 9.97 6.67 2.34
CA SER A 21 10.86 5.59 1.88
C SER A 21 11.23 4.67 3.04
N GLY A 22 11.15 3.37 2.81
CA GLY A 22 11.47 2.37 3.83
C GLY A 22 10.29 1.93 4.69
N ARG A 23 9.17 2.63 4.61
CA ARG A 23 7.97 2.23 5.35
C ARG A 23 7.19 1.20 4.54
N VAL A 24 6.64 0.18 5.21
CA VAL A 24 5.84 -0.85 4.56
C VAL A 24 4.58 -0.21 3.96
N LEU A 25 4.18 -0.67 2.77
CA LEU A 25 3.11 0.00 2.02
C LEU A 25 1.80 0.12 2.78
N ILE A 26 1.39 -0.93 3.48
CA ILE A 26 0.10 -0.87 4.21
C ILE A 26 0.14 0.11 5.39
N ASP A 27 1.33 0.46 5.84
CA ASP A 27 1.50 1.39 6.96
C ASP A 27 1.69 2.83 6.51
N LEU A 28 1.59 3.11 5.22
CA LEU A 28 1.67 4.48 4.73
C LEU A 28 0.46 5.29 5.20
N PRO A 29 0.65 6.57 5.57
CA PRO A 29 -0.48 7.40 5.99
C PRO A 29 -1.53 7.53 4.88
N GLU A 30 -2.79 7.53 5.26
CA GLU A 30 -3.88 7.68 4.30
C GLU A 30 -3.75 8.97 3.50
N GLU A 31 -3.35 10.06 4.15
CA GLU A 31 -3.17 11.35 3.48
C GLU A 31 -2.17 11.26 2.33
N TYR A 32 -1.09 10.52 2.55
CA TYR A 32 -0.07 10.34 1.53
C TYR A 32 -0.63 9.56 0.33
N LEU A 33 -1.39 8.50 0.62
CA LEU A 33 -2.01 7.70 -0.44
C LEU A 33 -3.08 8.50 -1.18
N LEU A 34 -3.83 9.34 -0.48
CA LEU A 34 -4.82 10.20 -1.11
C LEU A 34 -4.14 11.22 -2.04
N TRP A 35 -2.98 11.72 -1.63
CA TRP A 35 -2.19 12.61 -2.48
C TRP A 35 -1.82 11.93 -3.79
N PHE A 36 -1.36 10.68 -3.72
CA PHE A 36 -1.05 9.92 -4.93
C PHE A 36 -2.27 9.74 -5.81
N ARG A 37 -3.41 9.46 -5.20
CA ARG A 37 -4.64 9.29 -5.99
C ARG A 37 -4.97 10.57 -6.75
N LYS A 38 -4.75 11.72 -6.14
CA LYS A 38 -5.01 13.00 -6.78
C LYS A 38 -4.01 13.30 -7.87
N GLN A 39 -2.74 12.99 -7.66
CA GLN A 39 -1.67 13.26 -8.63
C GLN A 39 -1.57 12.19 -9.72
N GLY A 40 -2.09 11.02 -9.45
CA GLY A 40 -1.92 9.85 -10.31
C GLY A 40 -0.93 8.89 -9.68
N PHE A 41 -1.35 7.63 -9.51
CA PHE A 41 -0.44 6.61 -8.96
C PHE A 41 0.66 6.31 -9.97
N PRO A 42 1.86 5.91 -9.49
CA PRO A 42 2.93 5.47 -10.39
C PRO A 42 2.46 4.31 -11.26
N GLU A 43 3.04 4.19 -12.44
CA GLU A 43 2.73 3.07 -13.31
C GLU A 43 3.33 1.78 -12.75
N GLY A 44 2.76 0.64 -13.15
CA GLY A 44 3.27 -0.66 -12.80
C GLY A 44 2.74 -1.18 -11.49
N GLU A 45 3.41 -2.19 -10.96
CA GLU A 45 2.96 -2.89 -9.77
C GLU A 45 2.89 -1.99 -8.54
N LEU A 46 3.86 -1.09 -8.39
CA LEU A 46 3.86 -0.20 -7.23
C LEU A 46 2.58 0.64 -7.18
N GLY A 47 2.17 1.19 -8.30
CA GLY A 47 0.94 1.98 -8.36
C GLY A 47 -0.28 1.15 -7.99
N THR A 48 -0.35 -0.09 -8.50
CA THR A 48 -1.43 -1.00 -8.15
C THR A 48 -1.46 -1.27 -6.65
N LEU A 49 -0.30 -1.50 -6.05
CA LEU A 49 -0.20 -1.77 -4.62
C LEU A 49 -0.58 -0.56 -3.78
N LEU A 50 -0.16 0.64 -4.20
CA LEU A 50 -0.52 1.86 -3.48
C LEU A 50 -2.03 2.09 -3.52
N ALA A 51 -2.66 1.85 -4.68
CA ALA A 51 -4.10 1.99 -4.80
C ALA A 51 -4.83 0.98 -3.92
N LEU A 52 -4.35 -0.26 -3.86
CA LEU A 52 -4.92 -1.27 -2.99
C LEU A 52 -4.75 -0.91 -1.51
N ALA A 53 -3.57 -0.39 -1.14
CA ALA A 53 -3.34 0.02 0.23
C ALA A 53 -4.35 1.08 0.65
N LEU A 54 -4.60 2.04 -0.23
CA LEU A 54 -5.58 3.09 0.05
C LEU A 54 -6.98 2.51 0.25
N GLU A 55 -7.39 1.60 -0.64
CA GLU A 55 -8.71 0.98 -0.53
C GLU A 55 -8.85 0.20 0.78
N PHE A 56 -7.83 -0.56 1.15
CA PHE A 56 -7.88 -1.31 2.41
C PHE A 56 -7.96 -0.38 3.61
N GLN A 57 -7.26 0.75 3.57
CA GLN A 57 -7.33 1.71 4.67
C GLN A 57 -8.70 2.39 4.73
N ILE A 58 -9.26 2.78 3.59
CA ILE A 58 -10.58 3.42 3.54
C ILE A 58 -11.66 2.48 4.09
N GLU A 59 -11.56 1.20 3.77
CA GLU A 59 -12.53 0.21 4.22
C GLU A 59 -12.24 -0.30 5.63
N GLY A 60 -11.14 0.14 6.25
CA GLY A 60 -10.78 -0.32 7.57
C GLY A 60 -10.31 -1.75 7.63
N LEU A 61 -9.71 -2.25 6.55
CA LEU A 61 -9.33 -3.65 6.43
C LEU A 61 -7.84 -3.89 6.64
N GLU A 62 -7.12 -2.96 7.22
CA GLU A 62 -5.68 -3.13 7.47
C GLU A 62 -5.42 -4.37 8.32
N SER A 63 -6.35 -4.72 9.22
CA SER A 63 -6.20 -5.88 10.07
C SER A 63 -6.14 -7.19 9.30
N VAL A 64 -6.65 -7.20 8.06
CA VAL A 64 -6.57 -8.38 7.18
C VAL A 64 -5.15 -8.54 6.65
N ILE A 65 -4.45 -7.42 6.47
CA ILE A 65 -3.12 -7.39 5.88
C ILE A 65 -2.02 -7.58 6.91
N ARG A 66 -2.17 -6.97 8.09
CA ARG A 66 -1.10 -6.98 9.10
C ARG A 66 -0.61 -8.39 9.50
N PRO A 67 -1.50 -9.40 9.63
CA PRO A 67 -1.02 -10.75 9.95
C PRO A 67 -0.12 -11.36 8.89
N LEU A 68 -0.08 -10.80 7.68
CA LEU A 68 0.75 -11.30 6.59
C LEU A 68 2.17 -10.74 6.63
N LYS A 69 2.47 -9.85 7.58
CA LYS A 69 3.81 -9.28 7.69
C LYS A 69 4.83 -10.36 8.06
N GLN A 70 5.97 -10.29 7.39
CA GLN A 70 7.09 -11.19 7.62
C GLN A 70 8.35 -10.40 8.00
N VAL A 71 8.20 -9.09 8.15
CA VAL A 71 9.30 -8.19 8.49
C VAL A 71 9.16 -7.66 9.90
#